data_287799bdab74462eb259e41f4bbf489f
#
_entry.id   287799bdab74462eb259e41f4bbf489f
#
_cell.length_a   1.000
_cell.length_b   1.000
_cell.length_c   1.000
_cell.angle_alpha   90.00
_cell.angle_beta   90.00
_cell.angle_gamma   90.00
#
_symmetry.space_group_name_H-M   'P 1'
#
loop_
_entity.id
_entity.type
_entity.pdbx_description
1 polymer ?
#
loop_
_entity_poly.entity_id
_entity_poly.type
_entity_poly.pdbx_seq_one_letter_code
_entity_poly.pdbx_strand_id
1 'polypeptide(L)'
;MSQLIHYTNCPVCGSADISNVLSAKDYTVSSETFTVAECNACTLRFTQDVPDAASISPYYKSENYISHTNTSKGLINRLYQSVRKRTVKQKRKLIEKGTGVQKGILLDVGSGTGAFANEMKQSGWQVTALEPDEDARRVGKKLYNIDLEDSSQFYQLPESSYDAITMWHVLEHVHDLQGYITKLKLLLKENGKLIIAVPNYTSKDAAVYKEHWAAYDVPRHLY
;
A
#
# COMPACT_ATOMS: atom_id res chain seq x y z
N MET A 1 23.02 -6.03 -13.60
CA MET A 1 23.27 -5.33 -12.31
C MET A 1 22.00 -4.62 -11.95
N SER A 2 21.48 -4.78 -10.73
CA SER A 2 20.33 -4.03 -10.25
C SER A 2 20.68 -2.54 -10.26
N GLN A 3 19.85 -1.72 -10.87
CA GLN A 3 20.01 -0.27 -10.83
C GLN A 3 19.42 0.22 -9.52
N LEU A 4 20.26 0.88 -8.69
CA LEU A 4 19.83 1.49 -7.44
C LEU A 4 19.44 2.94 -7.67
N ILE A 5 18.39 3.38 -7.02
CA ILE A 5 17.94 4.77 -6.99
C ILE A 5 18.56 5.43 -5.77
N HIS A 6 19.47 6.39 -6.00
CA HIS A 6 20.00 7.25 -4.97
C HIS A 6 19.37 8.63 -5.06
N TYR A 7 18.64 9.02 -4.02
CA TYR A 7 17.96 10.31 -3.98
C TYR A 7 18.93 11.42 -3.55
N THR A 8 19.26 12.32 -4.46
CA THR A 8 20.00 13.56 -4.16
C THR A 8 19.08 14.68 -3.69
N ASN A 9 17.78 14.55 -3.98
CA ASN A 9 16.73 15.48 -3.59
C ASN A 9 15.54 14.71 -3.03
N CYS A 10 14.81 15.37 -2.14
CA CYS A 10 13.57 14.79 -1.59
C CYS A 10 12.57 14.43 -2.71
N PRO A 11 12.07 13.21 -2.77
CA PRO A 11 11.14 12.75 -3.83
C PRO A 11 9.77 13.44 -3.79
N VAL A 12 9.46 14.16 -2.70
CA VAL A 12 8.18 14.88 -2.55
C VAL A 12 8.33 16.37 -2.83
N CYS A 13 9.23 17.08 -2.11
CA CYS A 13 9.31 18.54 -2.22
C CYS A 13 10.51 19.05 -3.05
N GLY A 14 11.39 18.15 -3.52
CA GLY A 14 12.55 18.51 -4.35
C GLY A 14 13.73 19.16 -3.59
N SER A 15 13.63 19.34 -2.26
CA SER A 15 14.71 19.93 -1.46
C SER A 15 15.96 19.05 -1.47
N ALA A 16 17.14 19.65 -1.63
CA ALA A 16 18.42 18.97 -1.46
C ALA A 16 18.87 18.86 0.01
N ASP A 17 18.14 19.49 0.94
CA ASP A 17 18.43 19.44 2.37
C ASP A 17 17.89 18.13 2.96
N ILE A 18 18.68 17.07 2.83
CA ILE A 18 18.37 15.72 3.30
C ILE A 18 19.49 15.22 4.21
N SER A 19 19.12 14.47 5.25
CA SER A 19 20.06 13.88 6.21
C SER A 19 19.74 12.42 6.47
N ASN A 20 20.78 11.61 6.69
CA ASN A 20 20.60 10.21 7.10
C ASN A 20 20.18 10.14 8.57
N VAL A 21 19.13 9.43 8.89
CA VAL A 21 18.58 9.38 10.26
C VAL A 21 18.76 8.03 10.95
N LEU A 22 18.75 6.93 10.20
CA LEU A 22 19.00 5.59 10.74
C LEU A 22 19.35 4.60 9.60
N SER A 23 19.77 3.40 10.00
CA SER A 23 19.93 2.26 9.10
C SER A 23 18.99 1.15 9.54
N ALA A 24 18.19 0.64 8.62
CA ALA A 24 17.27 -0.48 8.85
C ALA A 24 17.71 -1.70 8.06
N LYS A 25 17.48 -2.88 8.63
CA LYS A 25 17.84 -4.16 8.01
C LYS A 25 16.60 -4.83 7.41
N ASP A 26 16.74 -5.39 6.21
CA ASP A 26 15.76 -6.35 5.67
C ASP A 26 15.88 -7.70 6.40
N TYR A 27 15.00 -7.94 7.34
CA TYR A 27 14.92 -9.21 8.08
C TYR A 27 14.12 -10.29 7.33
N THR A 28 13.52 -9.95 6.20
CA THR A 28 12.52 -10.79 5.54
C THR A 28 13.11 -11.60 4.39
N VAL A 29 14.00 -10.99 3.60
CA VAL A 29 14.48 -11.58 2.33
C VAL A 29 16.00 -11.54 2.22
N SER A 30 16.59 -10.34 2.07
CA SER A 30 17.98 -10.18 1.66
C SER A 30 18.98 -10.16 2.82
N SER A 31 18.55 -9.82 4.02
CA SER A 31 19.40 -9.50 5.16
C SER A 31 20.31 -8.27 4.94
N GLU A 32 20.13 -7.54 3.87
CA GLU A 32 20.87 -6.30 3.57
C GLU A 32 20.40 -5.16 4.48
N THR A 33 21.24 -4.14 4.60
CA THR A 33 20.95 -2.94 5.40
C THR A 33 20.84 -1.74 4.48
N PHE A 34 19.79 -0.95 4.68
CA PHE A 34 19.49 0.23 3.91
C PHE A 34 19.47 1.46 4.81
N THR A 35 19.92 2.60 4.28
CA THR A 35 19.86 3.87 4.98
C THR A 35 18.49 4.49 4.80
N VAL A 36 17.90 4.97 5.89
CA VAL A 36 16.70 5.81 5.87
C VAL A 36 17.14 7.27 6.03
N ALA A 37 16.78 8.09 5.07
CA ALA A 37 17.01 9.53 5.07
C ALA A 37 15.75 10.30 5.43
N GLU A 38 15.91 11.52 5.89
CA GLU A 38 14.83 12.47 6.17
C GLU A 38 15.09 13.79 5.43
N CYS A 39 14.05 14.35 4.84
CA CYS A 39 14.07 15.68 4.26
C CYS A 39 13.88 16.71 5.38
N ASN A 40 14.87 17.59 5.61
CA ASN A 40 14.79 18.63 6.65
C ASN A 40 13.76 19.73 6.32
N ALA A 41 13.35 19.86 5.05
CA ALA A 41 12.35 20.84 4.62
C ALA A 41 10.90 20.38 4.82
N CYS A 42 10.57 19.09 4.54
CA CYS A 42 9.18 18.59 4.60
C CYS A 42 8.99 17.39 5.53
N THR A 43 10.04 16.96 6.22
CA THR A 43 10.06 15.84 7.18
C THR A 43 9.71 14.46 6.61
N LEU A 44 9.65 14.32 5.29
CA LEU A 44 9.47 13.00 4.68
C LEU A 44 10.69 12.12 5.00
N ARG A 45 10.43 10.88 5.47
CA ARG A 45 11.45 9.82 5.51
C ARG A 45 11.35 8.95 4.28
N PHE A 46 12.50 8.54 3.77
CA PHE A 46 12.58 7.67 2.60
C PHE A 46 13.85 6.81 2.65
N THR A 47 13.77 5.65 2.01
CA THR A 47 14.88 4.69 1.94
C THR A 47 15.83 5.09 0.80
N GLN A 48 17.14 5.12 1.08
CA GLN A 48 18.19 5.38 0.10
C GLN A 48 18.68 4.11 -0.57
N ASP A 49 19.25 4.27 -1.76
CA ASP A 49 19.87 3.19 -2.55
C ASP A 49 18.91 1.99 -2.76
N VAL A 50 17.65 2.32 -3.04
CA VAL A 50 16.61 1.30 -3.26
C VAL A 50 16.71 0.74 -4.67
N PRO A 51 16.42 -0.57 -4.87
CA PRO A 51 16.27 -1.13 -6.20
C PRO A 51 15.19 -0.39 -6.99
N ASP A 52 15.42 -0.16 -8.28
CA ASP A 52 14.39 0.42 -9.16
C ASP A 52 13.19 -0.51 -9.37
N ALA A 53 12.15 -0.03 -10.03
CA ALA A 53 10.93 -0.80 -10.26
C ALA A 53 11.16 -2.11 -11.03
N ALA A 54 12.19 -2.19 -11.85
CA ALA A 54 12.54 -3.40 -12.60
C ALA A 54 13.31 -4.42 -11.74
N SER A 55 14.03 -3.96 -10.71
CA SER A 55 14.93 -4.77 -9.89
C SER A 55 14.37 -5.12 -8.50
N ILE A 56 13.28 -4.51 -8.05
CA ILE A 56 12.73 -4.69 -6.69
C ILE A 56 12.05 -6.05 -6.48
N SER A 57 11.59 -6.71 -7.56
CA SER A 57 10.82 -7.96 -7.49
C SER A 57 11.44 -9.07 -6.62
N PRO A 58 12.76 -9.31 -6.60
CA PRO A 58 13.34 -10.33 -5.72
C PRO A 58 13.08 -10.11 -4.24
N TYR A 59 12.93 -8.87 -3.78
CA TYR A 59 12.68 -8.52 -2.37
C TYR A 59 11.25 -8.83 -1.91
N TYR A 60 10.35 -9.19 -2.83
CA TYR A 60 9.00 -9.68 -2.51
C TYR A 60 8.89 -11.21 -2.49
N LYS A 61 9.97 -11.93 -2.87
CA LYS A 61 9.99 -13.39 -2.94
C LYS A 61 10.47 -14.01 -1.64
N SER A 62 9.61 -14.09 -0.62
CA SER A 62 9.86 -14.90 0.56
C SER A 62 8.70 -15.83 0.84
N GLU A 63 8.97 -17.04 1.36
CA GLU A 63 7.94 -17.97 1.82
C GLU A 63 7.05 -17.34 2.92
N ASN A 64 7.60 -16.42 3.69
CA ASN A 64 6.90 -15.70 4.76
C ASN A 64 6.00 -14.58 4.23
N TYR A 65 6.33 -13.96 3.09
CA TYR A 65 5.50 -12.92 2.47
C TYR A 65 4.21 -13.51 1.88
N ILE A 66 4.28 -14.73 1.35
CA ILE A 66 3.13 -15.47 0.82
C ILE A 66 2.19 -15.97 1.94
N SER A 67 2.65 -16.03 3.19
CA SER A 67 1.93 -16.63 4.32
C SER A 67 0.79 -15.79 4.91
N HIS A 68 0.39 -14.68 4.30
CA HIS A 68 -0.94 -14.08 4.54
C HIS A 68 -2.08 -14.99 4.03
N THR A 69 -1.73 -16.23 3.69
CA THR A 69 -2.67 -17.27 3.33
C THR A 69 -3.56 -17.65 4.50
N ASN A 70 -4.85 -17.63 4.24
CA ASN A 70 -5.94 -18.09 5.08
C ASN A 70 -5.74 -19.55 5.58
N THR A 71 -4.89 -19.77 6.55
CA THR A 71 -4.90 -21.03 7.30
C THR A 71 -6.09 -21.00 8.26
N SER A 72 -7.08 -21.84 7.99
CA SER A 72 -8.40 -21.83 8.67
C SER A 72 -8.44 -22.65 9.97
N LYS A 73 -7.31 -23.08 10.52
CA LYS A 73 -7.28 -23.98 11.69
C LYS A 73 -6.74 -23.31 12.94
N GLY A 74 -7.53 -23.31 14.03
CA GLY A 74 -7.15 -22.88 15.39
C GLY A 74 -7.91 -21.65 15.92
N LEU A 75 -7.91 -21.46 17.24
CA LEU A 75 -8.54 -20.32 17.92
C LEU A 75 -7.94 -18.98 17.53
N ILE A 76 -6.62 -18.92 17.33
CA ILE A 76 -5.90 -17.71 16.89
C ILE A 76 -6.39 -17.27 15.53
N ASN A 77 -6.60 -18.18 14.58
CA ASN A 77 -7.10 -17.86 13.25
C ASN A 77 -8.57 -17.37 13.28
N ARG A 78 -9.41 -17.93 14.17
CA ARG A 78 -10.77 -17.42 14.35
C ARG A 78 -10.77 -15.99 14.87
N LEU A 79 -9.91 -15.68 15.83
CA LEU A 79 -9.75 -14.32 16.37
C LEU A 79 -9.25 -13.38 15.25
N TYR A 80 -8.21 -13.77 14.52
CA TYR A 80 -7.68 -13.02 13.39
C TYR A 80 -8.78 -12.71 12.35
N GLN A 81 -9.56 -13.71 11.94
CA GLN A 81 -10.66 -13.52 10.98
C GLN A 81 -11.76 -12.61 11.53
N SER A 82 -12.05 -12.68 12.82
CA SER A 82 -13.02 -11.79 13.48
C SER A 82 -12.52 -10.33 13.46
N VAL A 83 -11.27 -10.11 13.84
CA VAL A 83 -10.62 -8.78 13.79
C VAL A 83 -10.60 -8.27 12.37
N ARG A 84 -10.19 -9.09 11.40
CA ARG A 84 -10.15 -8.72 9.97
C ARG A 84 -11.54 -8.27 9.49
N LYS A 85 -12.60 -9.05 9.77
CA LYS A 85 -13.98 -8.68 9.39
C LYS A 85 -14.40 -7.36 10.01
N ARG A 86 -14.05 -7.11 11.29
CA ARG A 86 -14.36 -5.84 11.96
C ARG A 86 -13.60 -4.67 11.30
N THR A 87 -12.31 -4.84 11.02
CA THR A 87 -11.47 -3.83 10.38
C THR A 87 -12.00 -3.48 8.99
N VAL A 88 -12.35 -4.47 8.18
CA VAL A 88 -12.90 -4.25 6.85
C VAL A 88 -14.22 -3.45 6.90
N LYS A 89 -15.12 -3.77 7.84
CA LYS A 89 -16.36 -2.99 8.07
C LYS A 89 -16.09 -1.56 8.57
N GLN A 90 -15.05 -1.37 9.38
CA GLN A 90 -14.65 -0.03 9.83
C GLN A 90 -14.09 0.80 8.67
N LYS A 91 -13.27 0.19 7.79
CA LYS A 91 -12.80 0.82 6.56
C LYS A 91 -13.97 1.26 5.69
N ARG A 92 -14.97 0.40 5.45
CA ARG A 92 -16.19 0.76 4.72
C ARG A 92 -16.88 1.98 5.31
N LYS A 93 -17.16 1.96 6.62
CA LYS A 93 -17.81 3.09 7.32
C LYS A 93 -16.99 4.39 7.20
N LEU A 94 -15.66 4.30 7.21
CA LEU A 94 -14.79 5.46 6.99
C LEU A 94 -15.00 6.05 5.59
N ILE A 95 -15.08 5.20 4.55
CA ILE A 95 -15.35 5.64 3.18
C ILE A 95 -16.72 6.29 3.07
N GLU A 96 -17.78 5.62 3.55
CA GLU A 96 -19.15 6.12 3.50
C GLU A 96 -19.28 7.47 4.22
N LYS A 97 -18.64 7.61 5.39
CA LYS A 97 -18.61 8.87 6.15
C LYS A 97 -17.81 9.97 5.44
N GLY A 98 -16.64 9.63 4.90
CA GLY A 98 -15.75 10.58 4.26
C GLY A 98 -16.28 11.13 2.94
N THR A 99 -16.98 10.29 2.17
CA THR A 99 -17.58 10.67 0.90
C THR A 99 -18.98 11.25 1.06
N GLY A 100 -19.69 10.94 2.13
CA GLY A 100 -21.13 11.21 2.27
C GLY A 100 -22.00 10.30 1.39
N VAL A 101 -21.42 9.32 0.71
CA VAL A 101 -22.09 8.42 -0.24
C VAL A 101 -22.15 7.01 0.34
N GLN A 102 -23.33 6.38 0.26
CA GLN A 102 -23.51 5.00 0.73
C GLN A 102 -23.35 3.95 -0.37
N LYS A 103 -23.52 4.35 -1.62
CA LYS A 103 -23.37 3.52 -2.81
C LYS A 103 -22.77 4.37 -3.92
N GLY A 104 -21.54 4.15 -4.25
CA GLY A 104 -20.80 4.92 -5.25
C GLY A 104 -19.89 4.01 -6.08
N ILE A 105 -18.95 4.62 -6.77
CA ILE A 105 -17.91 3.94 -7.56
C ILE A 105 -16.59 4.03 -6.81
N LEU A 106 -16.01 2.89 -6.46
CA LEU A 106 -14.76 2.76 -5.71
C LEU A 106 -13.66 2.18 -6.60
N LEU A 107 -12.48 2.76 -6.52
CA LEU A 107 -11.23 2.13 -6.92
C LEU A 107 -10.46 1.72 -5.65
N ASP A 108 -10.17 0.43 -5.52
CA ASP A 108 -9.31 -0.10 -4.46
C ASP A 108 -7.97 -0.54 -5.06
N VAL A 109 -6.90 0.19 -4.76
CA VAL A 109 -5.56 -0.06 -5.30
C VAL A 109 -4.76 -0.88 -4.30
N GLY A 110 -4.18 -2.00 -4.76
CA GLY A 110 -3.49 -2.97 -3.92
C GLY A 110 -4.46 -3.74 -3.05
N SER A 111 -5.47 -4.34 -3.68
CA SER A 111 -6.59 -5.00 -2.99
C SER A 111 -6.22 -6.28 -2.24
N GLY A 112 -4.99 -6.79 -2.42
CA GLY A 112 -4.56 -8.09 -1.89
C GLY A 112 -5.50 -9.20 -2.34
N THR A 113 -6.03 -9.98 -1.41
CA THR A 113 -7.02 -11.03 -1.74
C THR A 113 -8.45 -10.52 -1.92
N GLY A 114 -8.67 -9.20 -2.04
CA GLY A 114 -9.96 -8.61 -2.35
C GLY A 114 -10.98 -8.58 -1.20
N ALA A 115 -10.58 -8.79 0.04
CA ALA A 115 -11.52 -8.85 1.17
C ALA A 115 -12.27 -7.53 1.38
N PHE A 116 -11.57 -6.38 1.26
CA PHE A 116 -12.17 -5.06 1.38
C PHE A 116 -13.03 -4.73 0.16
N ALA A 117 -12.51 -4.98 -1.04
CA ALA A 117 -13.24 -4.81 -2.29
C ALA A 117 -14.57 -5.60 -2.29
N ASN A 118 -14.55 -6.84 -1.78
CA ASN A 118 -15.74 -7.67 -1.62
C ASN A 118 -16.75 -7.07 -0.61
N GLU A 119 -16.31 -6.58 0.55
CA GLU A 119 -17.19 -5.89 1.52
C GLU A 119 -17.88 -4.69 0.90
N MET A 120 -17.14 -3.87 0.14
CA MET A 120 -17.70 -2.70 -0.56
C MET A 120 -18.73 -3.13 -1.61
N LYS A 121 -18.40 -4.14 -2.42
CA LYS A 121 -19.32 -4.71 -3.43
C LYS A 121 -20.60 -5.24 -2.80
N GLN A 122 -20.50 -6.01 -1.71
CA GLN A 122 -21.67 -6.53 -0.99
C GLN A 122 -22.51 -5.42 -0.34
N SER A 123 -21.91 -4.27 -0.06
CA SER A 123 -22.60 -3.09 0.47
C SER A 123 -23.22 -2.21 -0.62
N GLY A 124 -23.13 -2.63 -1.89
CA GLY A 124 -23.79 -1.97 -3.03
C GLY A 124 -22.92 -0.97 -3.78
N TRP A 125 -21.60 -0.93 -3.52
CA TRP A 125 -20.66 -0.13 -4.31
C TRP A 125 -20.30 -0.84 -5.62
N GLN A 126 -20.09 -0.06 -6.67
CA GLN A 126 -19.41 -0.53 -7.87
C GLN A 126 -17.90 -0.47 -7.60
N VAL A 127 -17.21 -1.59 -7.74
CA VAL A 127 -15.82 -1.68 -7.31
C VAL A 127 -14.94 -2.11 -8.47
N THR A 128 -13.96 -1.28 -8.80
CA THR A 128 -12.76 -1.64 -9.55
C THR A 128 -11.66 -1.92 -8.52
N ALA A 129 -11.00 -3.07 -8.62
CA ALA A 129 -9.99 -3.48 -7.65
C ALA A 129 -8.74 -3.95 -8.37
N LEU A 130 -7.59 -3.33 -8.05
CA LEU A 130 -6.31 -3.62 -8.67
C LEU A 130 -5.39 -4.35 -7.69
N GLU A 131 -4.71 -5.39 -8.20
CA GLU A 131 -3.72 -6.16 -7.43
C GLU A 131 -2.62 -6.67 -8.36
N PRO A 132 -1.32 -6.37 -8.09
CA PRO A 132 -0.23 -6.85 -8.94
C PRO A 132 0.01 -8.36 -8.82
N ASP A 133 -0.19 -8.96 -7.63
CA ASP A 133 0.09 -10.36 -7.38
C ASP A 133 -1.00 -11.26 -7.97
N GLU A 134 -0.63 -12.09 -8.94
CA GLU A 134 -1.54 -13.03 -9.61
C GLU A 134 -2.09 -14.09 -8.64
N ASP A 135 -1.29 -14.55 -7.67
CA ASP A 135 -1.73 -15.52 -6.68
C ASP A 135 -2.78 -14.91 -5.75
N ALA A 136 -2.59 -13.66 -5.32
CA ALA A 136 -3.58 -12.92 -4.56
C ALA A 136 -4.88 -12.75 -5.35
N ARG A 137 -4.81 -12.42 -6.66
CA ARG A 137 -5.99 -12.33 -7.52
C ARG A 137 -6.72 -13.67 -7.63
N ARG A 138 -5.99 -14.79 -7.81
CA ARG A 138 -6.58 -16.14 -7.84
C ARG A 138 -7.27 -16.52 -6.54
N VAL A 139 -6.66 -16.18 -5.40
CA VAL A 139 -7.26 -16.38 -4.08
C VAL A 139 -8.52 -15.55 -3.91
N GLY A 140 -8.53 -14.29 -4.34
CA GLY A 140 -9.71 -13.42 -4.33
C GLY A 140 -10.88 -14.01 -5.13
N LYS A 141 -10.59 -14.50 -6.32
CA LYS A 141 -11.59 -15.18 -7.15
C LYS A 141 -12.17 -16.41 -6.45
N LYS A 142 -11.32 -17.24 -5.84
CA LYS A 142 -11.73 -18.46 -5.14
C LYS A 142 -12.57 -18.18 -3.88
N LEU A 143 -12.17 -17.17 -3.09
CA LEU A 143 -12.80 -16.90 -1.78
C LEU A 143 -14.07 -16.05 -1.88
N TYR A 144 -14.08 -15.09 -2.79
CA TYR A 144 -15.12 -14.05 -2.83
C TYR A 144 -15.85 -13.96 -4.16
N ASN A 145 -15.44 -14.75 -5.16
CA ASN A 145 -15.92 -14.63 -6.54
C ASN A 145 -15.82 -13.19 -7.08
N ILE A 146 -14.74 -12.48 -6.71
CA ILE A 146 -14.43 -11.15 -7.20
C ILE A 146 -13.30 -11.22 -8.22
N ASP A 147 -13.46 -10.48 -9.31
CA ASP A 147 -12.41 -10.30 -10.31
C ASP A 147 -11.57 -9.10 -9.89
N LEU A 148 -10.28 -9.34 -9.66
CA LEU A 148 -9.28 -8.33 -9.38
C LEU A 148 -8.46 -8.16 -10.67
N GLU A 149 -8.28 -6.92 -11.08
CA GLU A 149 -7.51 -6.58 -12.27
C GLU A 149 -6.02 -6.42 -11.96
N ASP A 150 -5.18 -6.59 -12.97
CA ASP A 150 -3.75 -6.34 -12.84
C ASP A 150 -3.48 -4.84 -12.65
N SER A 151 -2.54 -4.49 -11.78
CA SER A 151 -2.22 -3.09 -11.49
C SER A 151 -1.67 -2.31 -12.69
N SER A 152 -1.23 -2.97 -13.77
CA SER A 152 -0.86 -2.32 -15.04
C SER A 152 -2.03 -1.57 -15.68
N GLN A 153 -3.29 -1.92 -15.35
CA GLN A 153 -4.48 -1.22 -15.82
C GLN A 153 -4.65 0.18 -15.21
N PHE A 154 -3.93 0.51 -14.12
CA PHE A 154 -4.09 1.77 -13.38
C PHE A 154 -4.07 3.02 -14.27
N TYR A 155 -3.11 3.10 -15.17
CA TYR A 155 -2.96 4.28 -16.04
C TYR A 155 -4.00 4.33 -17.17
N GLN A 156 -4.70 3.23 -17.45
CA GLN A 156 -5.73 3.13 -18.48
C GLN A 156 -7.14 3.42 -17.94
N LEU A 157 -7.29 3.55 -16.61
CA LEU A 157 -8.58 3.83 -15.99
C LEU A 157 -9.14 5.20 -16.40
N PRO A 158 -10.47 5.31 -16.55
CA PRO A 158 -11.12 6.54 -16.98
C PRO A 158 -11.04 7.64 -15.93
N GLU A 159 -10.78 8.87 -16.38
CA GLU A 159 -10.72 10.04 -15.51
C GLU A 159 -12.11 10.43 -14.95
N SER A 160 -12.12 11.16 -13.84
CA SER A 160 -13.31 11.70 -13.18
C SER A 160 -14.42 10.66 -12.93
N SER A 161 -14.04 9.41 -12.63
CA SER A 161 -14.95 8.27 -12.57
C SER A 161 -15.24 7.74 -11.17
N TYR A 162 -14.39 8.04 -10.18
CA TYR A 162 -14.47 7.42 -8.86
C TYR A 162 -14.94 8.39 -7.79
N ASP A 163 -15.93 7.95 -6.99
CA ASP A 163 -16.39 8.66 -5.79
C ASP A 163 -15.42 8.49 -4.63
N ALA A 164 -14.72 7.35 -4.59
CA ALA A 164 -13.65 7.08 -3.65
C ALA A 164 -12.51 6.29 -4.32
N ILE A 165 -11.27 6.61 -3.92
CA ILE A 165 -10.09 5.79 -4.20
C ILE A 165 -9.45 5.43 -2.87
N THR A 166 -9.09 4.15 -2.70
CA THR A 166 -8.45 3.65 -1.48
C THR A 166 -7.10 3.02 -1.78
N MET A 167 -6.12 3.30 -0.90
CA MET A 167 -4.80 2.68 -0.88
C MET A 167 -4.47 2.29 0.56
N TRP A 168 -4.45 0.99 0.84
CA TRP A 168 -4.19 0.47 2.19
C TRP A 168 -2.82 -0.19 2.22
N HIS A 169 -1.80 0.53 2.64
CA HIS A 169 -0.40 0.09 2.61
C HIS A 169 0.08 -0.24 1.18
N VAL A 170 0.04 0.76 0.33
CA VAL A 170 0.42 0.65 -1.08
C VAL A 170 1.31 1.80 -1.53
N LEU A 171 1.01 3.03 -1.08
CA LEU A 171 1.72 4.22 -1.58
C LEU A 171 3.21 4.19 -1.25
N GLU A 172 3.57 3.58 -0.13
CA GLU A 172 4.95 3.36 0.31
C GLU A 172 5.78 2.48 -0.63
N HIS A 173 5.13 1.75 -1.54
CA HIS A 173 5.79 0.88 -2.53
C HIS A 173 5.90 1.51 -3.93
N VAL A 174 5.35 2.70 -4.13
CA VAL A 174 5.23 3.32 -5.46
C VAL A 174 6.50 4.08 -5.83
N HIS A 175 7.21 3.65 -6.88
CA HIS A 175 8.45 4.29 -7.33
C HIS A 175 8.23 5.69 -7.93
N ASP A 176 7.23 5.86 -8.80
CA ASP A 176 6.85 7.17 -9.35
C ASP A 176 5.74 7.80 -8.51
N LEU A 177 6.11 8.31 -7.34
CA LEU A 177 5.16 8.89 -6.39
C LEU A 177 4.37 10.06 -6.98
N GLN A 178 5.04 10.98 -7.67
CA GLN A 178 4.42 12.19 -8.19
C GLN A 178 3.46 11.88 -9.36
N GLY A 179 3.88 11.03 -10.29
CA GLY A 179 3.03 10.59 -11.41
C GLY A 179 1.82 9.81 -10.90
N TYR A 180 2.03 8.98 -9.88
CA TYR A 180 0.95 8.19 -9.30
C TYR A 180 -0.11 9.07 -8.60
N ILE A 181 0.32 10.03 -7.77
CA ILE A 181 -0.58 10.99 -7.11
C ILE A 181 -1.34 11.84 -8.14
N THR A 182 -0.64 12.28 -9.19
CA THR A 182 -1.27 13.03 -10.29
C THR A 182 -2.37 12.21 -10.96
N LYS A 183 -2.09 10.94 -11.29
CA LYS A 183 -3.10 10.05 -11.89
C LYS A 183 -4.27 9.80 -10.93
N LEU A 184 -4.02 9.54 -9.65
CA LEU A 184 -5.08 9.37 -8.63
C LEU A 184 -6.02 10.59 -8.60
N LYS A 185 -5.46 11.81 -8.65
CA LYS A 185 -6.24 13.04 -8.69
C LYS A 185 -7.12 13.13 -9.93
N LEU A 186 -6.61 12.74 -11.10
CA LEU A 186 -7.38 12.74 -12.36
C LEU A 186 -8.52 11.72 -12.35
N LEU A 187 -8.34 10.58 -11.70
CA LEU A 187 -9.34 9.52 -11.61
C LEU A 187 -10.53 9.89 -10.72
N LEU A 188 -10.34 10.78 -9.74
CA LEU A 188 -11.41 11.21 -8.83
C LEU A 188 -12.42 12.11 -9.53
N LYS A 189 -13.70 11.93 -9.21
CA LYS A 189 -14.73 12.92 -9.48
C LYS A 189 -14.44 14.21 -8.71
N GLU A 190 -15.10 15.31 -9.08
CA GLU A 190 -14.92 16.63 -8.47
C GLU A 190 -15.00 16.61 -6.93
N ASN A 191 -15.95 15.88 -6.35
CA ASN A 191 -16.11 15.72 -4.91
C ASN A 191 -15.60 14.38 -4.37
N GLY A 192 -14.89 13.59 -5.20
CA GLY A 192 -14.34 12.29 -4.84
C GLY A 192 -13.31 12.40 -3.72
N LYS A 193 -13.11 11.30 -2.99
CA LYS A 193 -12.18 11.24 -1.85
C LYS A 193 -11.08 10.21 -2.09
N LEU A 194 -9.85 10.63 -1.84
CA LEU A 194 -8.70 9.73 -1.77
C LEU A 194 -8.43 9.39 -0.30
N ILE A 195 -8.42 8.11 0.01
CA ILE A 195 -8.15 7.60 1.35
C ILE A 195 -6.88 6.74 1.28
N ILE A 196 -5.83 7.19 1.96
CA ILE A 196 -4.53 6.52 2.00
C ILE A 196 -4.20 6.15 3.45
N ALA A 197 -3.73 4.93 3.65
CA ALA A 197 -3.11 4.50 4.90
C ALA A 197 -1.68 4.04 4.59
N VAL A 198 -0.72 4.64 5.27
CA VAL A 198 0.72 4.34 5.17
C VAL A 198 1.32 4.21 6.58
N PRO A 199 2.49 3.60 6.74
CA PRO A 199 3.23 3.63 8.00
C PRO A 199 3.51 5.06 8.45
N ASN A 200 3.40 5.28 9.77
CA ASN A 200 3.68 6.59 10.36
C ASN A 200 4.88 6.51 11.29
N TYR A 201 6.03 7.00 10.87
CA TYR A 201 7.27 6.96 11.64
C TYR A 201 7.24 7.82 12.93
N THR A 202 6.24 8.70 13.08
CA THR A 202 6.02 9.45 14.33
C THR A 202 5.16 8.70 15.34
N SER A 203 4.78 7.45 15.02
CA SER A 203 3.99 6.59 15.90
C SER A 203 4.77 6.19 17.15
N LYS A 204 4.03 5.79 18.21
CA LYS A 204 4.63 5.25 19.42
C LYS A 204 5.46 4.00 19.13
N ASP A 205 4.99 3.14 18.24
CA ASP A 205 5.71 1.92 17.87
C ASP A 205 7.04 2.23 17.20
N ALA A 206 7.07 3.19 16.26
CA ALA A 206 8.32 3.64 15.65
C ALA A 206 9.30 4.21 16.69
N ALA A 207 8.81 4.96 17.67
CA ALA A 207 9.65 5.50 18.74
C ALA A 207 10.22 4.41 19.67
N VAL A 208 9.47 3.33 19.92
CA VAL A 208 9.89 2.21 20.77
C VAL A 208 10.86 1.28 20.04
N TYR A 209 10.53 0.88 18.82
CA TYR A 209 11.30 -0.12 18.07
C TYR A 209 12.45 0.47 17.25
N LYS A 210 12.44 1.79 17.01
CA LYS A 210 13.52 2.52 16.30
C LYS A 210 13.86 1.83 14.96
N GLU A 211 15.14 1.53 14.73
CA GLU A 211 15.66 0.84 13.52
C GLU A 211 15.09 -0.57 13.32
N HIS A 212 14.51 -1.16 14.37
CA HIS A 212 13.88 -2.48 14.33
C HIS A 212 12.36 -2.42 14.10
N TRP A 213 11.81 -1.22 13.86
CA TRP A 213 10.39 -1.09 13.59
C TRP A 213 10.02 -1.79 12.27
N ALA A 214 9.17 -2.82 12.37
CA ALA A 214 8.84 -3.68 11.24
C ALA A 214 8.25 -2.95 10.04
N ALA A 215 7.64 -1.78 10.26
CA ALA A 215 7.06 -1.00 9.17
C ALA A 215 8.07 -0.16 8.39
N TYR A 216 9.37 -0.18 8.73
CA TYR A 216 10.37 0.30 7.77
C TYR A 216 10.44 -0.61 6.55
N ASP A 217 10.31 -1.91 6.72
CA ASP A 217 10.22 -2.94 5.67
C ASP A 217 11.11 -2.68 4.43
N VAL A 218 12.37 -2.30 4.69
CA VAL A 218 13.34 -1.94 3.64
C VAL A 218 13.74 -3.16 2.79
N PRO A 219 14.00 -3.01 1.48
CA PRO A 219 13.85 -1.81 0.67
C PRO A 219 12.45 -1.70 0.02
N ARG A 220 11.48 -2.52 0.41
CA ARG A 220 10.12 -2.55 -0.17
C ARG A 220 9.33 -1.28 0.11
N HIS A 221 9.51 -0.68 1.31
CA HIS A 221 8.99 0.62 1.63
C HIS A 221 10.00 1.71 1.22
N LEU A 222 9.59 2.53 0.26
CA LEU A 222 10.39 3.62 -0.28
C LEU A 222 10.27 4.89 0.58
N TYR A 223 9.09 5.06 1.27
CA TYR A 223 8.70 6.28 2.00
C TYR A 223 8.11 5.96 3.37
#